data_e87e81b6bc1dc9e54ecf4342f31cb175
#
_entry.id   e87e81b6bc1dc9e54ecf4342f31cb175
#
_cell.length_a   1.000
_cell.length_b   1.000
_cell.length_c   1.000
_cell.angle_alpha   90.00
_cell.angle_beta   90.00
_cell.angle_gamma   90.00
#
_symmetry.space_group_name_H-M   'P 1'
#
loop_
_entity.id
_entity.type
_entity.pdbx_description
1 polymer ?
#
loop_
_entity_poly.entity_id
_entity_poly.type
_entity_poly.pdbx_seq_one_letter_code
_entity_poly.pdbx_strand_id
1 'polypeptide(L)'
;MAGSKVKIWKQDPSVKSIGIRSCYISTEVRNGPSDDDIILQGMPHVVGNADNDFLFYPEENPLEFDAVHTFTIVRQVLTMFRRALNRMQITQNFNWFWGAEPINVYPRAGLDANAYYSRNEKALRFFYFHPSDNVQNPLIYTCRSFDIVAHETGHAALDSLKPAYISSSWHPQTGGLHESFGDLTAIFTMLAQMDVCEAIIVESKADLHAKSFFPALAEQFGEALGRPMGLRNADNDLKMSDVSNEVHDISRVFTGAIYDILADFFEKYQDPAQFDQAESLFRLGKYLTSLVIASIWKGPDENATYSDIALKMIELEEDDDRKKIIRDQFTKREVLDPPAELTGAEPGLLTWDRCCGTLRLHDHLKIYEKNVAAALKMR
;
A
#
# COMPACT_ATOMS: atom_id res chain seq x y z
N MET A 1 -23.92 15.46 -12.10
CA MET A 1 -22.49 15.83 -12.20
C MET A 1 -21.79 14.95 -11.20
N ALA A 2 -20.86 14.25 -11.67
CA ALA A 2 -20.14 13.38 -10.80
C ALA A 2 -18.83 14.06 -10.45
N GLY A 3 -18.50 14.16 -9.18
CA GLY A 3 -17.20 14.57 -8.71
C GLY A 3 -17.22 15.61 -7.62
N SER A 4 -16.24 15.54 -6.72
CA SER A 4 -16.13 16.39 -5.55
C SER A 4 -14.69 16.85 -5.35
N LYS A 5 -14.52 18.08 -4.89
CA LYS A 5 -13.24 18.55 -4.35
C LYS A 5 -13.16 18.14 -2.88
N VAL A 6 -12.00 17.67 -2.48
CA VAL A 6 -11.73 17.23 -1.11
C VAL A 6 -10.39 17.79 -0.63
N LYS A 7 -10.17 17.82 0.68
CA LYS A 7 -8.89 18.14 1.30
C LYS A 7 -8.31 16.88 1.93
N ILE A 8 -7.05 16.58 1.60
CA ILE A 8 -6.33 15.44 2.18
C ILE A 8 -4.88 15.79 2.50
N TRP A 9 -4.27 15.10 3.46
CA TRP A 9 -2.83 14.94 3.51
C TRP A 9 -2.39 14.17 2.27
N LYS A 10 -1.39 14.67 1.56
CA LYS A 10 -0.86 14.01 0.34
C LYS A 10 0.20 12.97 0.65
N GLN A 11 0.67 12.97 1.88
CA GLN A 11 1.61 12.03 2.46
C GLN A 11 1.33 11.93 3.98
N ASP A 12 2.21 11.32 4.76
CA ASP A 12 2.13 11.30 6.22
C ASP A 12 2.10 12.72 6.81
N PRO A 13 1.35 12.99 7.91
CA PRO A 13 1.27 14.33 8.51
C PRO A 13 2.61 14.91 8.97
N SER A 14 3.64 14.09 9.19
CA SER A 14 5.01 14.55 9.51
C SER A 14 5.72 15.16 8.30
N VAL A 15 5.33 14.80 7.07
CA VAL A 15 5.90 15.30 5.81
C VAL A 15 5.35 16.70 5.50
N LYS A 16 6.05 17.73 5.94
CA LYS A 16 5.60 19.12 5.81
C LYS A 16 5.81 19.71 4.41
N SER A 17 6.68 19.13 3.61
CA SER A 17 7.02 19.64 2.28
C SER A 17 5.85 19.63 1.31
N ILE A 18 4.88 18.74 1.48
CA ILE A 18 3.70 18.66 0.64
C ILE A 18 2.39 19.04 1.38
N GLY A 19 2.19 18.57 2.61
CA GLY A 19 1.09 18.94 3.49
C GLY A 19 -0.31 18.59 2.94
N ILE A 20 -1.31 19.40 3.35
CA ILE A 20 -2.71 19.25 2.91
C ILE A 20 -2.90 19.93 1.55
N ARG A 21 -3.48 19.21 0.60
CA ARG A 21 -3.82 19.72 -0.72
C ARG A 21 -5.27 19.42 -1.08
N SER A 22 -5.79 20.20 -2.03
CA SER A 22 -7.04 19.85 -2.68
C SER A 22 -6.81 18.74 -3.70
N CYS A 23 -7.71 17.78 -3.77
CA CYS A 23 -7.77 16.88 -4.90
C CYS A 23 -9.22 16.74 -5.40
N TYR A 24 -9.36 16.18 -6.58
CA TYR A 24 -10.66 15.97 -7.23
C TYR A 24 -10.94 14.48 -7.36
N ILE A 25 -12.07 14.06 -6.83
CA ILE A 25 -12.61 12.72 -7.02
C ILE A 25 -13.55 12.78 -8.21
N SER A 26 -13.25 12.06 -9.28
CA SER A 26 -14.03 12.11 -10.53
C SER A 26 -15.29 11.25 -10.53
N THR A 27 -15.45 10.37 -9.57
CA THR A 27 -16.66 9.57 -9.35
C THR A 27 -17.65 10.33 -8.47
N GLU A 28 -18.92 9.96 -8.53
CA GLU A 28 -19.91 10.48 -7.62
C GLU A 28 -19.57 10.12 -6.17
N VAL A 29 -19.60 11.12 -5.29
CA VAL A 29 -19.44 10.94 -3.84
C VAL A 29 -20.76 11.31 -3.18
N ARG A 30 -21.37 10.33 -2.51
CA ARG A 30 -22.56 10.56 -1.70
C ARG A 30 -22.18 11.06 -0.32
N ASN A 31 -23.11 11.72 0.36
CA ASN A 31 -22.91 12.10 1.75
C ASN A 31 -22.59 10.88 2.62
N GLY A 32 -21.71 11.11 3.58
CA GLY A 32 -21.19 10.03 4.44
C GLY A 32 -19.72 10.21 4.80
N PRO A 33 -18.73 10.42 3.83
CA PRO A 33 -18.79 10.16 2.39
C PRO A 33 -18.90 8.66 2.07
N SER A 34 -19.49 8.33 0.92
CA SER A 34 -19.65 6.95 0.46
C SER A 34 -19.81 6.87 -1.06
N ASP A 35 -19.60 5.69 -1.61
CA ASP A 35 -19.94 5.33 -2.99
C ASP A 35 -20.32 3.84 -3.10
N ASP A 36 -20.29 3.26 -4.29
CA ASP A 36 -20.69 1.86 -4.50
C ASP A 36 -19.65 0.86 -3.98
N ASP A 37 -18.40 1.27 -3.77
CA ASP A 37 -17.32 0.40 -3.32
C ASP A 37 -16.96 0.61 -1.84
N ILE A 38 -17.31 1.77 -1.25
CA ILE A 38 -16.79 2.22 0.05
C ILE A 38 -17.90 2.81 0.91
N ILE A 39 -17.97 2.38 2.17
CA ILE A 39 -18.84 2.98 3.18
C ILE A 39 -18.06 3.21 4.48
N LEU A 40 -18.18 4.41 5.05
CA LEU A 40 -17.56 4.73 6.34
C LEU A 40 -18.42 4.27 7.51
N GLN A 41 -17.75 3.81 8.55
CA GLN A 41 -18.35 3.33 9.79
C GLN A 41 -17.75 4.03 11.00
N GLY A 42 -18.56 4.24 12.05
CA GLY A 42 -18.08 4.82 13.32
C GLY A 42 -17.71 6.31 13.25
N MET A 43 -18.11 7.01 12.17
CA MET A 43 -17.85 8.43 11.96
C MET A 43 -19.18 9.20 11.86
N PRO A 44 -19.18 10.51 12.12
CA PRO A 44 -20.36 11.34 11.87
C PRO A 44 -20.73 11.27 10.36
N HIS A 45 -22.01 11.46 10.06
CA HIS A 45 -22.47 11.56 8.68
C HIS A 45 -22.07 12.92 8.09
N VAL A 46 -21.02 12.92 7.29
CA VAL A 46 -20.44 14.12 6.71
C VAL A 46 -21.21 14.52 5.45
N VAL A 47 -21.59 15.79 5.36
CA VAL A 47 -22.35 16.34 4.24
C VAL A 47 -21.46 17.31 3.45
N GLY A 48 -21.43 17.15 2.13
CA GLY A 48 -20.79 18.09 1.23
C GLY A 48 -21.47 19.47 1.23
N ASN A 49 -20.75 20.49 0.78
CA ASN A 49 -21.32 21.82 0.58
C ASN A 49 -22.32 21.83 -0.61
N ALA A 50 -22.83 23.01 -0.99
CA ALA A 50 -23.80 23.17 -2.08
C ALA A 50 -23.27 22.63 -3.45
N ASP A 51 -21.95 22.60 -3.64
CA ASP A 51 -21.29 22.08 -4.84
C ASP A 51 -20.93 20.59 -4.71
N ASN A 52 -21.34 19.94 -3.63
CA ASN A 52 -20.96 18.58 -3.25
C ASN A 52 -19.44 18.43 -3.02
N ASP A 53 -18.77 19.48 -2.53
CA ASP A 53 -17.37 19.46 -2.13
C ASP A 53 -17.22 19.23 -0.62
N PHE A 54 -16.18 18.50 -0.21
CA PHE A 54 -15.89 18.15 1.19
C PHE A 54 -14.56 18.79 1.60
N LEU A 55 -14.59 20.05 2.02
CA LEU A 55 -13.42 20.91 2.25
C LEU A 55 -13.14 21.12 3.74
N PHE A 56 -12.81 20.07 4.47
CA PHE A 56 -12.53 20.07 5.89
C PHE A 56 -11.02 20.14 6.19
N TYR A 57 -10.67 20.65 7.37
CA TYR A 57 -9.28 20.68 7.88
C TYR A 57 -9.21 19.99 9.25
N PRO A 58 -8.10 19.30 9.57
CA PRO A 58 -7.98 18.50 10.80
C PRO A 58 -7.98 19.33 12.07
N GLU A 59 -7.63 20.63 12.00
CA GLU A 59 -7.62 21.54 13.15
C GLU A 59 -9.02 22.03 13.51
N GLU A 60 -9.89 22.20 12.51
CA GLU A 60 -11.24 22.78 12.68
C GLU A 60 -12.31 21.69 12.77
N ASN A 61 -12.21 20.68 11.93
CA ASN A 61 -13.22 19.62 11.76
C ASN A 61 -12.54 18.24 11.75
N PRO A 62 -11.91 17.81 12.85
CA PRO A 62 -11.03 16.64 12.86
C PRO A 62 -11.73 15.32 12.52
N LEU A 63 -13.01 15.15 12.84
CA LEU A 63 -13.76 13.94 12.53
C LEU A 63 -14.18 13.89 11.07
N GLU A 64 -14.71 15.02 10.56
CA GLU A 64 -15.11 15.16 9.17
C GLU A 64 -13.91 15.04 8.23
N PHE A 65 -12.78 15.66 8.61
CA PHE A 65 -11.52 15.53 7.87
C PHE A 65 -11.04 14.08 7.83
N ASP A 66 -10.96 13.38 8.95
CA ASP A 66 -10.49 12.00 9.00
C ASP A 66 -11.41 11.07 8.17
N ALA A 67 -12.72 11.31 8.19
CA ALA A 67 -13.69 10.59 7.36
C ALA A 67 -13.42 10.81 5.86
N VAL A 68 -13.36 12.07 5.42
CA VAL A 68 -13.16 12.45 4.01
C VAL A 68 -11.78 12.03 3.52
N HIS A 69 -10.75 12.24 4.32
CA HIS A 69 -9.37 11.88 4.01
C HIS A 69 -9.23 10.37 3.76
N THR A 70 -9.70 9.55 4.70
CA THR A 70 -9.61 8.09 4.60
C THR A 70 -10.40 7.57 3.41
N PHE A 71 -11.66 8.01 3.23
CA PHE A 71 -12.46 7.66 2.06
C PHE A 71 -11.74 7.99 0.76
N THR A 72 -11.15 9.19 0.68
CA THR A 72 -10.49 9.67 -0.54
C THR A 72 -9.31 8.81 -0.93
N ILE A 73 -8.46 8.42 0.03
CA ILE A 73 -7.29 7.59 -0.26
C ILE A 73 -7.73 6.20 -0.73
N VAL A 74 -8.68 5.56 -0.04
CA VAL A 74 -9.24 4.28 -0.49
C VAL A 74 -9.77 4.39 -1.92
N ARG A 75 -10.50 5.46 -2.25
CA ARG A 75 -11.00 5.72 -3.60
C ARG A 75 -9.89 5.94 -4.62
N GLN A 76 -8.81 6.65 -4.26
CA GLN A 76 -7.65 6.86 -5.14
C GLN A 76 -6.94 5.54 -5.45
N VAL A 77 -6.72 4.68 -4.44
CA VAL A 77 -6.16 3.35 -4.63
C VAL A 77 -7.00 2.54 -5.61
N LEU A 78 -8.31 2.42 -5.40
CA LEU A 78 -9.19 1.67 -6.31
C LEU A 78 -9.19 2.24 -7.73
N THR A 79 -9.15 3.57 -7.86
CA THR A 79 -9.07 4.22 -9.17
C THR A 79 -7.75 3.91 -9.86
N MET A 80 -6.64 3.92 -9.12
CA MET A 80 -5.31 3.55 -9.64
C MET A 80 -5.30 2.10 -10.12
N PHE A 81 -5.83 1.16 -9.34
CA PHE A 81 -5.95 -0.25 -9.70
C PHE A 81 -6.77 -0.47 -10.97
N ARG A 82 -7.98 0.06 -11.02
CA ARG A 82 -8.86 -0.04 -12.21
C ARG A 82 -8.17 0.50 -13.46
N ARG A 83 -7.48 1.64 -13.35
CA ARG A 83 -6.72 2.22 -14.47
C ARG A 83 -5.52 1.37 -14.88
N ALA A 84 -4.83 0.74 -13.92
CA ALA A 84 -3.70 -0.14 -14.21
C ALA A 84 -4.16 -1.41 -14.95
N LEU A 85 -5.21 -2.07 -14.48
CA LEU A 85 -5.80 -3.24 -15.14
C LEU A 85 -6.28 -2.90 -16.56
N ASN A 86 -6.98 -1.78 -16.73
CA ASN A 86 -7.46 -1.33 -18.05
C ASN A 86 -6.32 -1.06 -19.03
N ARG A 87 -5.20 -0.46 -18.59
CA ARG A 87 -4.02 -0.24 -19.44
C ARG A 87 -3.41 -1.54 -19.95
N MET A 88 -3.47 -2.59 -19.14
CA MET A 88 -3.00 -3.93 -19.51
C MET A 88 -4.09 -4.78 -20.20
N GLN A 89 -5.20 -4.16 -20.61
CA GLN A 89 -6.33 -4.80 -21.29
C GLN A 89 -6.94 -5.97 -20.51
N ILE A 90 -6.80 -5.94 -19.19
CA ILE A 90 -7.44 -6.87 -18.27
C ILE A 90 -8.87 -6.37 -18.04
N THR A 91 -9.84 -7.00 -18.71
CA THR A 91 -11.25 -6.54 -18.75
C THR A 91 -12.08 -7.01 -17.56
N GLN A 92 -11.46 -7.67 -16.58
CA GLN A 92 -12.18 -8.12 -15.41
C GLN A 92 -12.64 -6.91 -14.59
N ASN A 93 -13.93 -6.87 -14.26
CA ASN A 93 -14.44 -5.90 -13.31
C ASN A 93 -13.79 -6.14 -11.94
N PHE A 94 -13.12 -5.13 -11.41
CA PHE A 94 -12.62 -5.17 -10.05
C PHE A 94 -13.82 -5.16 -9.09
N ASN A 95 -13.98 -6.24 -8.34
CA ASN A 95 -14.89 -6.35 -7.19
C ASN A 95 -14.07 -6.79 -5.98
N TRP A 96 -14.54 -6.44 -4.78
CA TRP A 96 -13.96 -6.99 -3.57
C TRP A 96 -14.05 -8.52 -3.55
N PHE A 97 -13.25 -9.19 -2.74
CA PHE A 97 -13.26 -10.65 -2.63
C PHE A 97 -14.67 -11.23 -2.40
N TRP A 98 -15.50 -10.53 -1.65
CA TRP A 98 -16.89 -10.93 -1.34
C TRP A 98 -17.94 -10.43 -2.36
N GLY A 99 -17.53 -9.83 -3.46
CA GLY A 99 -18.38 -9.32 -4.54
C GLY A 99 -18.62 -7.82 -4.52
N ALA A 100 -19.82 -7.39 -4.91
CA ALA A 100 -20.16 -5.98 -5.15
C ALA A 100 -20.54 -5.19 -3.89
N GLU A 101 -20.64 -5.82 -2.72
CA GLU A 101 -20.94 -5.11 -1.46
C GLU A 101 -19.76 -4.20 -1.09
N PRO A 102 -20.00 -2.93 -0.70
CA PRO A 102 -18.93 -2.00 -0.35
C PRO A 102 -18.11 -2.48 0.85
N ILE A 103 -16.82 -2.12 0.86
CA ILE A 103 -15.97 -2.34 2.02
C ILE A 103 -16.31 -1.35 3.14
N ASN A 104 -16.36 -1.84 4.38
CA ASN A 104 -16.53 -1.02 5.56
C ASN A 104 -15.20 -0.39 5.97
N VAL A 105 -15.15 0.92 6.13
CA VAL A 105 -13.93 1.63 6.53
C VAL A 105 -14.16 2.33 7.87
N TYR A 106 -13.32 2.02 8.84
CA TYR A 106 -13.34 2.57 10.20
C TYR A 106 -12.13 3.48 10.43
N PRO A 107 -12.22 4.79 10.17
CA PRO A 107 -11.09 5.72 10.34
C PRO A 107 -10.58 5.83 11.77
N ARG A 108 -11.45 5.60 12.77
CA ARG A 108 -11.11 5.64 14.21
C ARG A 108 -11.65 4.42 14.92
N ALA A 109 -11.07 3.25 14.62
CA ALA A 109 -11.55 1.96 15.10
C ALA A 109 -11.35 1.72 16.61
N GLY A 110 -10.48 2.50 17.27
CA GLY A 110 -10.23 2.38 18.70
C GLY A 110 -8.81 2.78 19.09
N LEU A 111 -8.48 2.57 20.37
CA LEU A 111 -7.15 2.85 20.92
C LEU A 111 -6.26 1.61 20.75
N ASP A 112 -5.36 1.66 19.78
CA ASP A 112 -4.34 0.65 19.49
C ASP A 112 -3.27 1.24 18.56
N ALA A 113 -2.04 0.74 18.61
CA ALA A 113 -0.99 1.11 17.65
C ALA A 113 -1.03 0.16 16.44
N ASN A 114 -2.10 0.27 15.63
CA ASN A 114 -2.39 -0.70 14.57
C ASN A 114 -3.19 -0.08 13.41
N ALA A 115 -3.16 -0.77 12.27
CA ALA A 115 -4.11 -0.68 11.17
C ALA A 115 -4.20 -2.06 10.53
N TYR A 116 -5.35 -2.41 9.96
CA TYR A 116 -5.47 -3.68 9.25
C TYR A 116 -6.65 -3.73 8.28
N TYR A 117 -6.49 -4.60 7.27
CA TYR A 117 -7.56 -5.14 6.46
C TYR A 117 -8.05 -6.47 7.06
N SER A 118 -9.35 -6.70 7.07
CA SER A 118 -9.96 -7.97 7.47
C SER A 118 -10.96 -8.43 6.42
N ARG A 119 -10.64 -9.55 5.75
CA ARG A 119 -11.54 -10.22 4.81
C ARG A 119 -12.86 -10.62 5.49
N ASN A 120 -12.78 -11.20 6.69
CA ASN A 120 -13.95 -11.72 7.41
C ASN A 120 -14.90 -10.62 7.85
N GLU A 121 -14.36 -9.45 8.23
CA GLU A 121 -15.15 -8.29 8.62
C GLU A 121 -15.55 -7.44 7.40
N LYS A 122 -15.01 -7.74 6.21
CA LYS A 122 -15.13 -6.90 5.00
C LYS A 122 -14.76 -5.46 5.31
N ALA A 123 -13.61 -5.27 5.99
CA ALA A 123 -13.30 -3.98 6.60
C ALA A 123 -11.83 -3.58 6.51
N LEU A 124 -11.63 -2.25 6.45
CA LEU A 124 -10.39 -1.57 6.78
C LEU A 124 -10.55 -0.89 8.14
N ARG A 125 -9.62 -1.11 9.04
CA ARG A 125 -9.64 -0.52 10.38
C ARG A 125 -8.38 0.26 10.66
N PHE A 126 -8.53 1.52 11.04
CA PHE A 126 -7.46 2.44 11.42
C PHE A 126 -7.63 2.84 12.86
N PHE A 127 -6.56 2.77 13.62
CA PHE A 127 -6.57 3.00 15.06
C PHE A 127 -5.85 4.31 15.41
N TYR A 128 -5.83 4.66 16.69
CA TYR A 128 -5.07 5.79 17.21
C TYR A 128 -4.42 5.43 18.53
N PHE A 129 -3.27 6.02 18.81
CA PHE A 129 -2.48 5.66 20.00
C PHE A 129 -1.63 6.84 20.49
N HIS A 130 -1.16 6.72 21.73
CA HIS A 130 -0.18 7.65 22.26
C HIS A 130 1.24 7.12 22.02
N PRO A 131 2.17 7.93 21.46
CA PRO A 131 3.57 7.53 21.33
C PRO A 131 4.16 7.08 22.68
N SER A 132 4.91 5.96 22.64
CA SER A 132 5.55 5.36 23.84
C SER A 132 4.55 5.00 24.97
N ASP A 133 3.28 4.76 24.64
CA ASP A 133 2.18 4.51 25.58
C ASP A 133 2.02 5.60 26.66
N ASN A 134 2.55 6.80 26.39
CA ASN A 134 2.45 7.93 27.30
C ASN A 134 1.24 8.81 26.93
N VAL A 135 0.21 8.78 27.76
CA VAL A 135 -1.05 9.53 27.57
C VAL A 135 -0.88 11.07 27.55
N GLN A 136 0.28 11.59 27.93
CA GLN A 136 0.60 13.01 27.83
C GLN A 136 1.03 13.41 26.40
N ASN A 137 1.46 12.44 25.57
CA ASN A 137 1.79 12.70 24.19
C ASN A 137 0.53 12.84 23.34
N PRO A 138 0.53 13.70 22.32
CA PRO A 138 -0.58 13.80 21.38
C PRO A 138 -0.91 12.45 20.73
N LEU A 139 -2.19 12.20 20.47
CA LEU A 139 -2.62 11.01 19.75
C LEU A 139 -2.13 11.03 18.30
N ILE A 140 -1.63 9.90 17.85
CA ILE A 140 -1.36 9.63 16.43
C ILE A 140 -2.53 8.83 15.87
N TYR A 141 -3.07 9.28 14.74
CA TYR A 141 -4.18 8.66 14.05
C TYR A 141 -3.66 7.99 12.76
N THR A 142 -3.68 6.65 12.71
CA THR A 142 -3.17 5.91 11.54
C THR A 142 -3.95 6.21 10.26
N CYS A 143 -5.23 6.58 10.39
CA CYS A 143 -6.05 7.02 9.25
C CYS A 143 -5.59 8.33 8.60
N ARG A 144 -4.72 9.12 9.24
CA ARG A 144 -4.19 10.37 8.70
C ARG A 144 -2.92 10.19 7.87
N SER A 145 -2.23 9.06 8.01
CA SER A 145 -1.11 8.71 7.15
C SER A 145 -1.64 8.18 5.82
N PHE A 146 -1.29 8.88 4.73
CA PHE A 146 -1.63 8.47 3.36
C PHE A 146 -1.14 7.04 3.08
N ASP A 147 0.10 6.76 3.49
CA ASP A 147 0.75 5.48 3.23
C ASP A 147 0.05 4.33 3.92
N ILE A 148 -0.31 4.51 5.21
CA ILE A 148 -0.99 3.45 5.98
C ILE A 148 -2.35 3.14 5.35
N VAL A 149 -3.13 4.18 4.99
CA VAL A 149 -4.45 3.96 4.37
C VAL A 149 -4.31 3.29 3.00
N ALA A 150 -3.33 3.70 2.20
CA ALA A 150 -3.07 3.10 0.89
C ALA A 150 -2.56 1.66 1.03
N HIS A 151 -1.68 1.38 1.98
CA HIS A 151 -1.13 0.05 2.28
C HIS A 151 -2.25 -0.95 2.64
N GLU A 152 -3.10 -0.63 3.60
CA GLU A 152 -4.20 -1.52 4.01
C GLU A 152 -5.24 -1.72 2.89
N THR A 153 -5.47 -0.68 2.08
CA THR A 153 -6.31 -0.80 0.89
C THR A 153 -5.65 -1.70 -0.16
N GLY A 154 -4.32 -1.68 -0.26
CA GLY A 154 -3.53 -2.59 -1.09
C GLY A 154 -3.76 -4.05 -0.72
N HIS A 155 -3.78 -4.38 0.57
CA HIS A 155 -4.11 -5.73 1.03
C HIS A 155 -5.50 -6.18 0.56
N ALA A 156 -6.51 -5.32 0.69
CA ALA A 156 -7.87 -5.63 0.24
C ALA A 156 -7.96 -5.80 -1.29
N ALA A 157 -7.20 -4.98 -2.03
CA ALA A 157 -7.13 -5.07 -3.49
C ALA A 157 -6.41 -6.34 -3.94
N LEU A 158 -5.29 -6.70 -3.32
CA LEU A 158 -4.58 -7.94 -3.63
C LEU A 158 -5.43 -9.18 -3.30
N ASP A 159 -6.15 -9.15 -2.19
CA ASP A 159 -7.08 -10.20 -1.81
C ASP A 159 -8.19 -10.42 -2.86
N SER A 160 -8.63 -9.37 -3.51
CA SER A 160 -9.58 -9.44 -4.62
C SER A 160 -8.98 -10.05 -5.90
N LEU A 161 -7.69 -9.81 -6.12
CA LEU A 161 -6.98 -10.31 -7.31
C LEU A 161 -6.45 -11.73 -7.12
N LYS A 162 -5.93 -12.04 -5.93
CA LYS A 162 -5.25 -13.29 -5.56
C LYS A 162 -5.68 -13.77 -4.18
N PRO A 163 -6.92 -14.27 -4.04
CA PRO A 163 -7.48 -14.63 -2.72
C PRO A 163 -6.67 -15.66 -1.94
N ALA A 164 -5.95 -16.55 -2.62
CA ALA A 164 -5.15 -17.57 -1.97
C ALA A 164 -3.86 -17.02 -1.31
N TYR A 165 -3.45 -15.77 -1.63
CA TYR A 165 -2.26 -15.17 -1.02
C TYR A 165 -2.43 -14.81 0.46
N ILE A 166 -3.67 -14.64 0.94
CA ILE A 166 -4.00 -14.43 2.36
C ILE A 166 -4.54 -15.71 3.05
N SER A 167 -4.54 -16.84 2.35
CA SER A 167 -5.06 -18.10 2.90
C SER A 167 -4.08 -18.80 3.86
N SER A 168 -4.53 -19.87 4.49
CA SER A 168 -3.94 -20.49 5.67
C SER A 168 -2.61 -21.24 5.50
N SER A 169 -2.13 -21.48 4.29
CA SER A 169 -0.90 -22.24 4.02
C SER A 169 -0.06 -21.55 2.98
N TRP A 170 0.50 -20.44 3.34
CA TRP A 170 1.31 -19.62 2.44
C TRP A 170 2.81 -19.90 2.59
N HIS A 171 3.49 -19.80 1.49
CA HIS A 171 4.93 -19.71 1.47
C HIS A 171 5.36 -18.34 2.07
N PRO A 172 6.47 -18.23 2.84
CA PRO A 172 6.93 -16.95 3.39
C PRO A 172 7.02 -15.81 2.37
N GLN A 173 7.47 -16.09 1.15
CA GLN A 173 7.51 -15.10 0.08
C GLN A 173 6.11 -14.68 -0.40
N THR A 174 5.08 -15.54 -0.31
CA THR A 174 3.70 -15.15 -0.63
C THR A 174 3.16 -14.14 0.38
N GLY A 175 3.44 -14.35 1.67
CA GLY A 175 3.15 -13.37 2.71
C GLY A 175 3.96 -12.08 2.54
N GLY A 176 5.25 -12.21 2.21
CA GLY A 176 6.10 -11.08 1.86
C GLY A 176 5.62 -10.31 0.62
N LEU A 177 5.09 -10.98 -0.41
CA LEU A 177 4.43 -10.33 -1.55
C LEU A 177 3.19 -9.53 -1.10
N HIS A 178 2.42 -10.04 -0.15
CA HIS A 178 1.25 -9.36 0.38
C HIS A 178 1.64 -8.05 1.08
N GLU A 179 2.69 -8.07 1.91
CA GLU A 179 3.23 -6.89 2.58
C GLU A 179 3.89 -5.91 1.59
N SER A 180 4.73 -6.43 0.69
CA SER A 180 5.35 -5.61 -0.35
C SER A 180 4.31 -4.94 -1.24
N PHE A 181 3.21 -5.62 -1.57
CA PHE A 181 2.14 -5.06 -2.37
C PHE A 181 1.40 -3.94 -1.66
N GLY A 182 1.23 -4.01 -0.33
CA GLY A 182 0.76 -2.89 0.49
C GLY A 182 1.66 -1.67 0.37
N ASP A 183 2.97 -1.84 0.60
CA ASP A 183 3.96 -0.77 0.49
C ASP A 183 4.02 -0.18 -0.94
N LEU A 184 4.05 -1.04 -1.96
CA LEU A 184 4.03 -0.60 -3.35
C LEU A 184 2.73 0.11 -3.72
N THR A 185 1.59 -0.27 -3.13
CA THR A 185 0.32 0.44 -3.35
C THR A 185 0.39 1.88 -2.84
N ALA A 186 1.02 2.12 -1.69
CA ALA A 186 1.25 3.47 -1.20
C ALA A 186 2.11 4.28 -2.19
N ILE A 187 3.28 3.75 -2.59
CA ILE A 187 4.19 4.36 -3.57
C ILE A 187 3.47 4.64 -4.91
N PHE A 188 2.78 3.67 -5.46
CA PHE A 188 2.10 3.81 -6.75
C PHE A 188 0.93 4.79 -6.70
N THR A 189 0.23 4.88 -5.57
CA THR A 189 -0.86 5.86 -5.40
C THR A 189 -0.32 7.28 -5.28
N MET A 190 0.85 7.47 -4.68
CA MET A 190 1.59 8.73 -4.72
C MET A 190 1.99 9.10 -6.15
N LEU A 191 2.62 8.19 -6.89
CA LEU A 191 3.03 8.39 -8.28
C LEU A 191 1.86 8.60 -9.25
N ALA A 192 0.64 8.24 -8.88
CA ALA A 192 -0.55 8.54 -9.66
C ALA A 192 -1.03 9.99 -9.54
N GLN A 193 -0.33 10.84 -8.78
CA GLN A 193 -0.67 12.24 -8.49
C GLN A 193 0.47 13.15 -8.97
N MET A 194 0.18 14.03 -9.94
CA MET A 194 1.18 14.91 -10.55
C MET A 194 1.81 15.88 -9.53
N ASP A 195 1.01 16.47 -8.64
CA ASP A 195 1.48 17.39 -7.60
C ASP A 195 2.39 16.70 -6.56
N VAL A 196 2.25 15.39 -6.36
CA VAL A 196 3.17 14.60 -5.54
C VAL A 196 4.46 14.33 -6.30
N CYS A 197 4.39 13.97 -7.59
CA CYS A 197 5.57 13.82 -8.43
C CYS A 197 6.40 15.12 -8.50
N GLU A 198 5.76 16.29 -8.62
CA GLU A 198 6.43 17.58 -8.54
C GLU A 198 7.18 17.77 -7.20
N ALA A 199 6.53 17.44 -6.08
CA ALA A 199 7.14 17.54 -4.75
C ALA A 199 8.35 16.58 -4.59
N ILE A 200 8.23 15.34 -5.10
CA ILE A 200 9.32 14.36 -5.12
C ILE A 200 10.53 14.93 -5.88
N ILE A 201 10.31 15.44 -7.09
CA ILE A 201 11.39 16.00 -7.92
C ILE A 201 12.04 17.21 -7.26
N VAL A 202 11.25 18.09 -6.64
CA VAL A 202 11.81 19.26 -5.93
C VAL A 202 12.70 18.84 -4.76
N GLU A 203 12.29 17.86 -3.97
CA GLU A 203 13.02 17.43 -2.78
C GLU A 203 14.23 16.57 -3.13
N SER A 204 14.08 15.62 -4.06
CA SER A 204 15.15 14.72 -4.49
C SER A 204 16.11 15.33 -5.52
N LYS A 205 15.76 16.48 -6.11
CA LYS A 205 16.49 17.07 -7.25
C LYS A 205 16.61 16.10 -8.43
N ALA A 206 15.55 15.33 -8.65
CA ALA A 206 15.47 14.30 -9.67
C ALA A 206 16.45 13.10 -9.51
N ASP A 207 17.00 12.91 -8.34
CA ASP A 207 17.73 11.70 -7.95
C ASP A 207 16.85 10.92 -6.95
N LEU A 208 16.24 9.81 -7.37
CA LEU A 208 15.32 9.05 -6.53
C LEU A 208 16.01 8.33 -5.36
N HIS A 209 17.35 8.18 -5.41
CA HIS A 209 18.16 7.69 -4.30
C HIS A 209 18.61 8.80 -3.33
N ALA A 210 18.39 10.07 -3.68
CA ALA A 210 18.62 11.16 -2.75
C ALA A 210 17.61 11.13 -1.59
N LYS A 211 18.08 11.54 -0.41
CA LYS A 211 17.22 11.60 0.79
C LYS A 211 15.98 12.47 0.52
N SER A 212 14.82 11.88 0.59
CA SER A 212 13.52 12.53 0.42
C SER A 212 12.45 11.78 1.21
N PHE A 213 11.22 12.32 1.25
CA PHE A 213 10.09 11.61 1.87
C PHE A 213 9.62 10.40 1.05
N PHE A 214 9.93 10.37 -0.23
CA PHE A 214 9.29 9.45 -1.18
C PHE A 214 9.48 7.95 -0.86
N PRO A 215 10.71 7.44 -0.53
CA PRO A 215 10.87 6.03 -0.20
C PRO A 215 10.46 5.68 1.23
N ALA A 216 10.25 6.67 2.10
CA ALA A 216 9.87 6.43 3.48
C ALA A 216 8.38 6.13 3.58
N LEU A 217 8.00 5.17 4.41
CA LEU A 217 6.63 4.72 4.60
C LEU A 217 6.24 4.86 6.07
N ALA A 218 5.08 5.47 6.33
CA ALA A 218 4.50 5.67 7.66
C ALA A 218 5.47 6.36 8.64
N GLU A 219 5.97 7.56 8.27
CA GLU A 219 7.04 8.25 9.02
C GLU A 219 6.61 8.56 10.46
N GLN A 220 5.44 9.16 10.68
CA GLN A 220 4.98 9.50 12.03
C GLN A 220 4.80 8.25 12.91
N PHE A 221 4.29 7.16 12.33
CA PHE A 221 4.17 5.90 13.04
C PHE A 221 5.55 5.31 13.37
N GLY A 222 6.48 5.34 12.41
CA GLY A 222 7.86 4.91 12.60
C GLY A 222 8.59 5.72 13.67
N GLU A 223 8.49 7.05 13.63
CA GLU A 223 9.05 7.94 14.64
C GLU A 223 8.50 7.63 16.05
N ALA A 224 7.21 7.37 16.16
CA ALA A 224 6.58 6.99 17.42
C ALA A 224 7.12 5.68 18.00
N LEU A 225 7.64 4.79 17.14
CA LEU A 225 8.30 3.54 17.52
C LEU A 225 9.85 3.67 17.60
N GLY A 226 10.38 4.89 17.54
CA GLY A 226 11.82 5.16 17.60
C GLY A 226 12.58 4.89 16.30
N ARG A 227 11.91 4.90 15.15
CA ARG A 227 12.48 4.70 13.81
C ARG A 227 12.47 6.00 13.00
N PRO A 228 13.58 6.73 12.93
CA PRO A 228 13.61 8.08 12.35
C PRO A 228 13.49 8.15 10.81
N MET A 229 13.50 7.01 10.13
CA MET A 229 13.38 6.89 8.66
C MET A 229 12.04 6.28 8.24
N GLY A 230 10.99 6.45 9.06
CA GLY A 230 9.71 5.81 8.85
C GLY A 230 9.66 4.38 9.38
N LEU A 231 8.49 3.74 9.25
CA LEU A 231 8.32 2.35 9.64
C LEU A 231 9.16 1.42 8.75
N ARG A 232 9.15 1.68 7.45
CA ARG A 232 9.96 1.00 6.40
C ARG A 232 10.49 2.04 5.42
N ASN A 233 11.52 1.64 4.65
CA ASN A 233 12.09 2.46 3.58
C ASN A 233 12.24 1.59 2.32
N ALA A 234 11.68 2.04 1.20
CA ALA A 234 11.74 1.34 -0.08
C ALA A 234 13.12 1.48 -0.75
N ASP A 235 13.82 2.59 -0.53
CA ASP A 235 15.20 2.78 -0.98
C ASP A 235 16.16 2.04 -0.04
N ASN A 236 16.44 0.77 -0.36
CA ASN A 236 17.30 -0.12 0.41
C ASN A 236 18.03 -1.09 -0.52
N ASP A 237 19.15 -1.64 -0.08
CA ASP A 237 19.99 -2.61 -0.83
C ASP A 237 19.83 -4.06 -0.35
N LEU A 238 18.77 -4.39 0.39
CA LEU A 238 18.58 -5.72 0.97
C LEU A 238 18.46 -6.81 -0.10
N LYS A 239 19.03 -7.96 0.20
CA LYS A 239 18.98 -9.19 -0.60
C LYS A 239 18.23 -10.28 0.17
N MET A 240 17.87 -11.35 -0.53
CA MET A 240 17.24 -12.51 0.11
C MET A 240 18.07 -13.08 1.25
N SER A 241 19.40 -13.07 1.14
CA SER A 241 20.32 -13.53 2.20
C SER A 241 20.43 -12.60 3.42
N ASP A 242 19.96 -11.35 3.33
CA ASP A 242 20.04 -10.35 4.40
C ASP A 242 18.83 -10.34 5.33
N VAL A 243 17.77 -11.07 4.98
CA VAL A 243 16.47 -10.99 5.65
C VAL A 243 16.03 -12.34 6.20
N SER A 244 15.16 -12.30 7.20
CA SER A 244 14.49 -13.48 7.74
C SER A 244 13.24 -13.84 6.93
N ASN A 245 12.62 -14.99 7.24
CA ASN A 245 11.34 -15.40 6.65
C ASN A 245 10.12 -14.71 7.31
N GLU A 246 10.34 -13.73 8.19
CA GLU A 246 9.26 -12.89 8.71
C GLU A 246 8.74 -12.02 7.56
N VAL A 247 7.40 -11.95 7.41
CA VAL A 247 6.76 -11.40 6.21
C VAL A 247 7.08 -9.92 5.95
N HIS A 248 7.21 -9.12 7.01
CA HIS A 248 7.56 -7.70 6.87
C HIS A 248 9.06 -7.51 6.60
N ASP A 249 9.91 -8.42 7.07
CA ASP A 249 11.35 -8.37 6.81
C ASP A 249 11.65 -8.77 5.37
N ILE A 250 11.13 -9.92 4.93
CA ILE A 250 11.34 -10.41 3.57
C ILE A 250 10.68 -9.49 2.51
N SER A 251 9.57 -8.82 2.83
CA SER A 251 8.86 -7.91 1.90
C SER A 251 9.75 -6.78 1.41
N ARG A 252 10.69 -6.31 2.24
CA ARG A 252 11.58 -5.20 1.94
C ARG A 252 12.48 -5.47 0.73
N VAL A 253 12.80 -6.73 0.47
CA VAL A 253 13.62 -7.13 -0.68
C VAL A 253 12.86 -6.87 -1.99
N PHE A 254 11.61 -7.31 -2.08
CA PHE A 254 10.82 -7.13 -3.30
C PHE A 254 10.41 -5.66 -3.49
N THR A 255 10.01 -4.98 -2.41
CA THR A 255 9.70 -3.53 -2.44
C THR A 255 10.91 -2.73 -2.93
N GLY A 256 12.11 -3.01 -2.38
CA GLY A 256 13.35 -2.36 -2.80
C GLY A 256 13.72 -2.65 -4.26
N ALA A 257 13.52 -3.89 -4.73
CA ALA A 257 13.76 -4.22 -6.14
C ALA A 257 12.87 -3.38 -7.09
N ILE A 258 11.59 -3.24 -6.76
CA ILE A 258 10.67 -2.42 -7.57
C ILE A 258 11.02 -0.93 -7.50
N TYR A 259 11.49 -0.46 -6.33
CA TYR A 259 11.94 0.92 -6.18
C TYR A 259 13.17 1.20 -7.05
N ASP A 260 14.20 0.35 -7.04
CA ASP A 260 15.39 0.48 -7.88
C ASP A 260 15.03 0.41 -9.37
N ILE A 261 14.12 -0.49 -9.76
CA ILE A 261 13.62 -0.54 -11.14
C ILE A 261 12.97 0.79 -11.55
N LEU A 262 12.19 1.42 -10.66
CA LEU A 262 11.62 2.74 -10.91
C LEU A 262 12.70 3.79 -11.08
N ALA A 263 13.71 3.80 -10.21
CA ALA A 263 14.82 4.75 -10.24
C ALA A 263 15.65 4.60 -11.53
N ASP A 264 16.01 3.38 -11.89
CA ASP A 264 16.74 3.07 -13.14
C ASP A 264 15.93 3.45 -14.38
N PHE A 265 14.61 3.18 -14.38
CA PHE A 265 13.75 3.61 -15.47
C PHE A 265 13.68 5.13 -15.54
N PHE A 266 13.57 5.80 -14.41
CA PHE A 266 13.51 7.25 -14.37
C PHE A 266 14.82 7.87 -14.86
N GLU A 267 15.98 7.37 -14.45
CA GLU A 267 17.27 7.85 -14.93
C GLU A 267 17.44 7.66 -16.44
N LYS A 268 17.05 6.48 -16.96
CA LYS A 268 17.32 6.09 -18.35
C LYS A 268 16.31 6.64 -19.37
N TYR A 269 15.02 6.77 -18.98
CA TYR A 269 13.94 7.06 -19.95
C TYR A 269 13.33 8.45 -19.79
N GLN A 270 14.09 9.41 -19.29
CA GLN A 270 13.71 10.82 -19.34
C GLN A 270 13.74 11.31 -20.81
N ASP A 271 12.74 12.09 -21.18
CA ASP A 271 12.70 12.78 -22.46
C ASP A 271 12.48 14.30 -22.22
N PRO A 272 13.54 15.03 -21.84
CA PRO A 272 13.41 16.45 -21.48
C PRO A 272 13.03 17.34 -22.69
N ALA A 273 13.02 16.81 -23.90
CA ALA A 273 12.51 17.52 -25.07
C ALA A 273 10.97 17.51 -25.15
N GLN A 274 10.32 16.55 -24.49
CA GLN A 274 8.87 16.41 -24.50
C GLN A 274 8.24 16.62 -23.12
N PHE A 275 8.88 16.18 -22.02
CA PHE A 275 8.33 16.13 -20.70
C PHE A 275 9.30 16.69 -19.68
N ASP A 276 8.79 17.42 -18.69
CA ASP A 276 9.59 17.71 -17.50
C ASP A 276 9.80 16.44 -16.64
N GLN A 277 10.63 16.55 -15.60
CA GLN A 277 11.00 15.42 -14.77
C GLN A 277 9.84 14.91 -13.92
N ALA A 278 8.94 15.78 -13.48
CA ALA A 278 7.77 15.37 -12.71
C ALA A 278 6.77 14.61 -13.60
N GLU A 279 6.55 15.07 -14.83
CA GLU A 279 5.73 14.36 -15.79
C GLU A 279 6.36 13.03 -16.22
N SER A 280 7.67 12.98 -16.39
CA SER A 280 8.43 11.75 -16.67
C SER A 280 8.24 10.72 -15.55
N LEU A 281 8.41 11.13 -14.30
CA LEU A 281 8.19 10.28 -13.12
C LEU A 281 6.73 9.79 -13.04
N PHE A 282 5.76 10.66 -13.24
CA PHE A 282 4.34 10.32 -13.27
C PHE A 282 4.02 9.27 -14.35
N ARG A 283 4.56 9.40 -15.56
CA ARG A 283 4.34 8.47 -16.68
C ARG A 283 4.97 7.12 -16.41
N LEU A 284 6.23 7.11 -15.96
CA LEU A 284 6.97 5.88 -15.61
C LEU A 284 6.34 5.18 -14.40
N GLY A 285 5.93 5.92 -13.38
CA GLY A 285 5.20 5.38 -12.24
C GLY A 285 3.93 4.66 -12.67
N LYS A 286 3.12 5.25 -13.54
CA LYS A 286 1.90 4.61 -14.08
C LYS A 286 2.20 3.37 -14.92
N TYR A 287 3.29 3.40 -15.67
CA TYR A 287 3.74 2.26 -16.46
C TYR A 287 4.15 1.10 -15.55
N LEU A 288 5.07 1.34 -14.61
CA LEU A 288 5.55 0.31 -13.68
C LEU A 288 4.43 -0.24 -12.81
N THR A 289 3.53 0.61 -12.30
CA THR A 289 2.31 0.19 -11.59
C THR A 289 1.52 -0.84 -12.40
N SER A 290 1.30 -0.56 -13.69
CA SER A 290 0.54 -1.46 -14.55
C SER A 290 1.27 -2.78 -14.80
N LEU A 291 2.58 -2.74 -14.99
CA LEU A 291 3.41 -3.93 -15.18
C LEU A 291 3.40 -4.82 -13.93
N VAL A 292 3.61 -4.25 -12.73
CA VAL A 292 3.59 -5.00 -11.46
C VAL A 292 2.22 -5.65 -11.22
N ILE A 293 1.14 -4.89 -11.34
CA ILE A 293 -0.23 -5.40 -11.13
C ILE A 293 -0.56 -6.51 -12.13
N ALA A 294 -0.20 -6.34 -13.42
CA ALA A 294 -0.42 -7.36 -14.44
C ALA A 294 0.42 -8.62 -14.19
N SER A 295 1.65 -8.46 -13.69
CA SER A 295 2.53 -9.58 -13.36
C SER A 295 1.99 -10.42 -12.21
N ILE A 296 1.44 -9.77 -11.19
CA ILE A 296 0.75 -10.45 -10.10
C ILE A 296 -0.52 -11.12 -10.62
N TRP A 297 -1.34 -10.41 -11.40
CA TRP A 297 -2.57 -10.95 -11.99
C TRP A 297 -2.32 -12.22 -12.82
N LYS A 298 -1.28 -12.21 -13.67
CA LYS A 298 -0.91 -13.34 -14.54
C LYS A 298 0.02 -14.36 -13.88
N GLY A 299 0.53 -14.08 -12.69
CA GLY A 299 1.35 -14.98 -11.88
C GLY A 299 0.55 -16.13 -11.27
N PRO A 300 1.20 -17.01 -10.50
CA PRO A 300 0.53 -18.11 -9.81
C PRO A 300 -0.64 -17.67 -8.95
N ASP A 301 -1.68 -18.48 -8.85
CA ASP A 301 -2.85 -18.15 -8.03
C ASP A 301 -2.64 -18.41 -6.54
N GLU A 302 -1.67 -19.26 -6.19
CA GLU A 302 -1.29 -19.61 -4.82
C GLU A 302 0.21 -19.86 -4.70
N ASN A 303 0.76 -19.71 -3.52
CA ASN A 303 2.17 -19.97 -3.19
C ASN A 303 3.19 -19.30 -4.12
N ALA A 304 2.84 -18.10 -4.65
CA ALA A 304 3.73 -17.35 -5.52
C ALA A 304 5.01 -16.94 -4.78
N THR A 305 6.12 -17.11 -5.46
CA THR A 305 7.43 -16.62 -5.02
C THR A 305 7.77 -15.27 -5.66
N TYR A 306 8.77 -14.60 -5.14
CA TYR A 306 9.29 -13.37 -5.76
C TYR A 306 9.82 -13.64 -7.18
N SER A 307 10.46 -14.79 -7.39
CA SER A 307 10.94 -15.20 -8.69
C SER A 307 9.81 -15.38 -9.70
N ASP A 308 8.68 -15.95 -9.31
CA ASP A 308 7.52 -16.10 -10.20
C ASP A 308 7.04 -14.75 -10.72
N ILE A 309 6.93 -13.76 -9.84
CA ILE A 309 6.47 -12.42 -10.22
C ILE A 309 7.54 -11.68 -11.03
N ALA A 310 8.82 -11.79 -10.65
CA ALA A 310 9.93 -11.20 -11.40
C ALA A 310 10.03 -11.73 -12.83
N LEU A 311 9.92 -13.05 -13.00
CA LEU A 311 9.90 -13.68 -14.32
C LEU A 311 8.68 -13.25 -15.15
N LYS A 312 7.52 -13.09 -14.50
CA LYS A 312 6.32 -12.60 -15.17
C LYS A 312 6.46 -11.14 -15.59
N MET A 313 7.13 -10.29 -14.80
CA MET A 313 7.44 -8.91 -15.20
C MET A 313 8.33 -8.89 -16.44
N ILE A 314 9.38 -9.72 -16.49
CA ILE A 314 10.29 -9.84 -17.62
C ILE A 314 9.55 -10.37 -18.87
N GLU A 315 8.63 -11.31 -18.70
CA GLU A 315 7.81 -11.84 -19.80
C GLU A 315 6.89 -10.78 -20.41
N LEU A 316 6.26 -9.96 -19.56
CA LEU A 316 5.28 -8.95 -19.98
C LEU A 316 5.91 -7.66 -20.50
N GLU A 317 7.15 -7.39 -20.15
CA GLU A 317 7.89 -6.24 -20.68
C GLU A 317 8.23 -6.50 -22.15
N GLU A 318 8.08 -5.50 -23.02
CA GLU A 318 8.37 -5.62 -24.46
C GLU A 318 9.76 -5.05 -24.83
N ASP A 319 10.23 -4.05 -24.09
CA ASP A 319 11.50 -3.37 -24.35
C ASP A 319 12.66 -4.16 -23.73
N ASP A 320 13.66 -4.53 -24.55
CA ASP A 320 14.77 -5.38 -24.12
C ASP A 320 15.68 -4.69 -23.08
N ASP A 321 15.83 -3.38 -23.14
CA ASP A 321 16.60 -2.62 -22.18
C ASP A 321 15.90 -2.58 -20.81
N ARG A 322 14.57 -2.40 -20.80
CA ARG A 322 13.79 -2.48 -19.55
C ARG A 322 13.75 -3.90 -19.00
N LYS A 323 13.64 -4.93 -19.83
CA LYS A 323 13.81 -6.34 -19.41
C LYS A 323 15.15 -6.56 -18.71
N LYS A 324 16.21 -5.98 -19.27
CA LYS A 324 17.54 -6.09 -18.70
C LYS A 324 17.60 -5.44 -17.30
N ILE A 325 17.09 -4.22 -17.15
CA ILE A 325 17.03 -3.53 -15.86
C ILE A 325 16.26 -4.38 -14.82
N ILE A 326 15.06 -4.85 -15.18
CA ILE A 326 14.25 -5.70 -14.30
C ILE A 326 15.04 -6.93 -13.85
N ARG A 327 15.67 -7.63 -14.81
CA ARG A 327 16.48 -8.82 -14.53
C ARG A 327 17.68 -8.51 -13.62
N ASP A 328 18.41 -7.44 -13.91
CA ASP A 328 19.62 -7.05 -13.17
C ASP A 328 19.26 -6.74 -11.70
N GLN A 329 18.18 -5.99 -11.46
CA GLN A 329 17.75 -5.64 -10.08
C GLN A 329 17.28 -6.87 -9.30
N PHE A 330 16.50 -7.75 -9.90
CA PHE A 330 16.09 -8.99 -9.21
C PHE A 330 17.24 -9.99 -9.02
N THR A 331 18.22 -10.03 -9.92
CA THR A 331 19.42 -10.84 -9.74
C THR A 331 20.32 -10.27 -8.63
N LYS A 332 20.56 -8.95 -8.63
CA LYS A 332 21.31 -8.24 -7.57
C LYS A 332 20.78 -8.57 -6.17
N ARG A 333 19.47 -8.74 -6.05
CA ARG A 333 18.76 -9.02 -4.79
C ARG A 333 18.53 -10.51 -4.52
N GLU A 334 19.16 -11.40 -5.30
CA GLU A 334 19.07 -12.87 -5.14
C GLU A 334 17.65 -13.43 -5.30
N VAL A 335 16.77 -12.70 -5.99
CA VAL A 335 15.39 -13.12 -6.24
C VAL A 335 15.30 -14.15 -7.36
N LEU A 336 16.09 -13.99 -8.43
CA LEU A 336 16.11 -14.94 -9.56
C LEU A 336 17.02 -16.14 -9.29
N ASP A 337 18.06 -15.97 -8.48
CA ASP A 337 18.99 -17.01 -8.07
C ASP A 337 19.07 -17.09 -6.52
N PRO A 338 17.98 -17.52 -5.85
CA PRO A 338 17.94 -17.50 -4.38
C PRO A 338 18.93 -18.52 -3.78
N PRO A 339 19.55 -18.22 -2.62
CA PRO A 339 20.37 -19.16 -1.89
C PRO A 339 19.57 -20.42 -1.53
N ALA A 340 20.20 -21.60 -1.63
CA ALA A 340 19.55 -22.90 -1.41
C ALA A 340 18.92 -23.07 -0.01
N GLU A 341 19.35 -22.28 0.97
CA GLU A 341 18.87 -22.34 2.36
C GLU A 341 17.49 -21.69 2.57
N LEU A 342 17.04 -20.85 1.65
CA LEU A 342 15.75 -20.13 1.76
C LEU A 342 14.55 -20.92 1.21
N THR A 343 14.79 -22.07 0.60
CA THR A 343 13.75 -22.87 -0.07
C THR A 343 12.98 -23.82 0.86
N GLY A 344 13.28 -23.87 2.16
CA GLY A 344 12.72 -24.86 3.08
C GLY A 344 12.44 -24.38 4.51
N ALA A 345 12.45 -23.08 4.79
CA ALA A 345 12.34 -22.59 6.15
C ALA A 345 10.90 -22.56 6.67
N GLU A 346 10.72 -23.02 7.91
CA GLU A 346 9.49 -22.88 8.70
C GLU A 346 9.08 -21.41 8.83
N PRO A 347 7.78 -21.08 8.89
CA PRO A 347 7.31 -19.71 9.13
C PRO A 347 7.92 -19.18 10.43
N GLY A 348 8.76 -18.14 10.34
CA GLY A 348 9.36 -17.54 11.51
C GLY A 348 8.31 -16.93 12.45
N LEU A 349 8.51 -17.08 13.77
CA LEU A 349 7.69 -16.44 14.78
C LEU A 349 7.70 -14.93 14.58
N LEU A 350 6.51 -14.34 14.44
CA LEU A 350 6.29 -12.89 14.33
C LEU A 350 6.78 -12.19 15.61
N THR A 351 7.85 -11.40 15.51
CA THR A 351 8.44 -10.70 16.67
C THR A 351 8.08 -9.21 16.75
N TRP A 352 7.27 -8.69 15.83
CA TRP A 352 6.93 -7.26 15.77
C TRP A 352 5.52 -6.99 16.28
N ASP A 353 5.40 -6.45 17.48
CA ASP A 353 4.13 -6.26 18.18
C ASP A 353 3.25 -5.12 17.64
N ARG A 354 3.76 -4.25 16.74
CA ARG A 354 3.06 -3.04 16.30
C ARG A 354 3.38 -2.74 14.84
N CYS A 355 2.61 -3.32 13.93
CA CYS A 355 2.65 -3.07 12.49
C CYS A 355 1.31 -3.50 11.90
N CYS A 356 1.15 -3.50 10.59
CA CYS A 356 -0.03 -3.99 9.89
C CYS A 356 -0.58 -5.29 10.52
N GLY A 357 -1.83 -5.25 10.94
CA GLY A 357 -2.51 -6.39 11.61
C GLY A 357 -3.11 -7.40 10.63
N THR A 358 -3.11 -7.14 9.32
CA THR A 358 -3.82 -7.93 8.31
C THR A 358 -3.43 -9.40 8.33
N LEU A 359 -2.14 -9.70 8.24
CA LEU A 359 -1.67 -11.08 8.23
C LEU A 359 -1.69 -11.73 9.62
N ARG A 360 -1.47 -10.96 10.67
CA ARG A 360 -1.57 -11.43 12.07
C ARG A 360 -2.98 -11.83 12.47
N LEU A 361 -3.97 -11.07 12.03
CA LEU A 361 -5.37 -11.40 12.30
C LEU A 361 -5.74 -12.78 11.79
N HIS A 362 -5.18 -13.14 10.63
CA HIS A 362 -5.37 -14.46 10.04
C HIS A 362 -4.74 -15.59 10.90
N ASP A 363 -3.55 -15.37 11.46
CA ASP A 363 -2.91 -16.34 12.37
C ASP A 363 -3.64 -16.48 13.70
N HIS A 364 -4.16 -15.41 14.26
CA HIS A 364 -5.02 -15.46 15.44
C HIS A 364 -6.31 -16.27 15.20
N LEU A 365 -6.92 -16.13 14.04
CA LEU A 365 -8.11 -16.91 13.66
C LEU A 365 -7.80 -18.40 13.53
N LYS A 366 -6.65 -18.76 12.96
CA LYS A 366 -6.20 -20.17 12.89
C LYS A 366 -5.98 -20.79 14.27
N ILE A 367 -5.36 -20.02 15.19
CA ILE A 367 -5.16 -20.46 16.56
C ILE A 367 -6.50 -20.64 17.26
N TYR A 368 -7.43 -19.72 17.05
CA TYR A 368 -8.80 -19.81 17.56
C TYR A 368 -9.54 -21.03 17.00
N GLU A 369 -9.52 -21.27 15.70
CA GLU A 369 -10.14 -22.43 15.06
C GLU A 369 -9.52 -23.76 15.52
N LYS A 370 -8.19 -23.83 15.67
CA LYS A 370 -7.50 -25.00 16.24
C LYS A 370 -7.94 -25.26 17.68
N ASN A 371 -8.03 -24.19 18.49
CA ASN A 371 -8.44 -24.31 19.89
C ASN A 371 -9.92 -24.73 20.02
N VAL A 372 -10.80 -24.18 19.16
CA VAL A 372 -12.21 -24.57 19.09
C VAL A 372 -12.34 -26.01 18.60
N ALA A 373 -11.62 -26.44 17.58
CA ALA A 373 -11.61 -27.80 17.07
C ALA A 373 -11.08 -28.82 18.11
N ALA A 374 -10.05 -28.42 18.89
CA ALA A 374 -9.54 -29.23 19.99
C ALA A 374 -10.56 -29.37 21.14
N ALA A 375 -11.21 -28.26 21.50
CA ALA A 375 -12.25 -28.27 22.53
C ALA A 375 -13.49 -29.11 22.15
N LEU A 376 -13.84 -29.13 20.85
CA LEU A 376 -14.96 -29.97 20.34
C LEU A 376 -14.63 -31.46 20.28
N LYS A 377 -13.33 -31.81 20.14
CA LYS A 377 -12.89 -33.22 20.20
C LYS A 377 -12.78 -33.77 21.63
N MET A 378 -12.80 -32.91 22.64
CA MET A 378 -12.74 -33.29 24.07
C MET A 378 -14.15 -33.38 24.71
N ARG A 379 -15.21 -33.12 23.97
CA ARG A 379 -16.61 -33.37 24.32
C ARG A 379 -17.15 -34.61 23.61
#